data_2973952c8a106cbab0ca99b540842c12
#
_entry.id   2973952c8a106cbab0ca99b540842c12
#
_cell.length_a   1.000
_cell.length_b   1.000
_cell.length_c   1.000
_cell.angle_alpha   90.00
_cell.angle_beta   90.00
_cell.angle_gamma   90.00
#
_symmetry.space_group_name_H-M   'P 1'
#
loop_
_entity.id
_entity.type
_entity.pdbx_description
1 polymer ?
#
loop_
_entity_poly.entity_id
_entity_poly.type
_entity_poly.pdbx_seq_one_letter_code
_entity_poly.pdbx_strand_id
1 'polypeptide(L)'
;MRSLLLTALSAALLGLSATPALAAGKVLNIYNWSDYIAPETVKNFEKETGIQVRYDVYDSNEVLQAKVLTGRSGYDIVVPTNAFLAKQLQANIYQPIDKNKLSNYKNLDAAVLTQANKFDPGNKYAVPYFYGINTLAINVKKVKAALGSEPMPANEWDLLFDQKYASKLKNCGVSVLDSPSEVLPIALHYLGRDPNSHNDADWQAAAELMKKARPAITRFSSSGYINELANGSICMALGYGGDLNIAKRRAEEAKAGQEIKVLAPKDGVMMWMDSMVIPKTRKTSITPTPSSTTSCARKWPPPTPRR
;
A
#
# COMPACT_ATOMS: atom_id res chain seq x y z
N MET A 1 64.53 64.01 27.67
CA MET A 1 65.58 63.08 27.22
C MET A 1 65.11 61.65 27.43
N ARG A 2 65.11 60.90 26.37
CA ARG A 2 65.03 59.45 26.27
C ARG A 2 63.74 58.73 26.78
N SER A 3 62.85 58.60 25.86
CA SER A 3 61.78 57.62 25.79
C SER A 3 62.31 56.18 25.60
N LEU A 4 61.74 55.23 26.27
CA LEU A 4 61.92 53.80 26.00
C LEU A 4 60.54 53.23 25.77
N LEU A 5 60.31 52.82 24.49
CA LEU A 5 59.18 52.08 24.00
C LEU A 5 59.29 50.62 24.47
N LEU A 6 58.26 50.14 25.15
CA LEU A 6 58.01 48.72 25.36
C LEU A 6 56.85 48.26 24.49
N THR A 7 57.13 47.59 23.41
CA THR A 7 56.19 46.87 22.54
C THR A 7 55.84 45.54 23.16
N ALA A 8 54.61 45.43 23.69
CA ALA A 8 54.04 44.12 24.09
C ALA A 8 53.41 43.44 22.90
N LEU A 9 53.98 42.29 22.52
CA LEU A 9 53.52 41.42 21.43
C LEU A 9 52.39 40.53 21.98
N SER A 10 51.12 40.89 21.73
CA SER A 10 49.96 40.08 22.08
C SER A 10 49.73 39.05 20.99
N ALA A 11 50.17 37.82 21.17
CA ALA A 11 49.82 36.69 20.33
C ALA A 11 48.37 36.25 20.64
N ALA A 12 47.43 36.64 19.77
CA ALA A 12 46.06 36.14 19.81
C ALA A 12 46.06 34.71 19.23
N LEU A 13 45.94 33.71 20.09
CA LEU A 13 45.58 32.34 19.69
C LEU A 13 44.11 32.35 19.24
N LEU A 14 43.90 32.41 17.94
CA LEU A 14 42.63 32.04 17.29
C LEU A 14 42.50 30.52 17.36
N GLY A 15 41.86 30.02 18.43
CA GLY A 15 41.39 28.65 18.52
C GLY A 15 40.29 28.45 17.48
N LEU A 16 40.61 27.88 16.35
CA LEU A 16 39.61 27.32 15.43
C LEU A 16 38.90 26.18 16.19
N SER A 17 37.77 26.49 16.78
CA SER A 17 36.79 25.48 17.19
C SER A 17 36.23 24.85 15.90
N ALA A 18 36.88 23.78 15.44
CA ALA A 18 36.27 22.90 14.42
C ALA A 18 35.05 22.27 15.06
N THR A 19 33.89 22.91 14.92
CA THR A 19 32.62 22.23 15.14
C THR A 19 32.61 21.01 14.20
N PRO A 20 32.44 19.78 14.73
CA PRO A 20 32.27 18.65 13.86
C PRO A 20 31.04 18.95 12.98
N ALA A 21 31.26 19.16 11.69
CA ALA A 21 30.19 19.14 10.73
C ALA A 21 29.53 17.77 10.91
N LEU A 22 28.37 17.74 11.55
CA LEU A 22 27.51 16.54 11.52
C LEU A 22 27.33 16.22 10.04
N ALA A 23 28.00 15.18 9.58
CA ALA A 23 27.79 14.65 8.25
C ALA A 23 26.29 14.44 8.12
N ALA A 24 25.65 15.20 7.24
CA ALA A 24 24.22 15.07 7.00
C ALA A 24 23.94 13.59 6.76
N GLY A 25 23.28 12.95 7.72
CA GLY A 25 23.01 11.51 7.69
C GLY A 25 22.32 11.15 6.39
N LYS A 26 22.68 10.02 5.81
CA LYS A 26 22.01 9.52 4.61
C LYS A 26 20.53 9.34 4.92
N VAL A 27 19.63 9.92 4.13
CA VAL A 27 18.17 9.82 4.30
C VAL A 27 17.59 9.05 3.11
N LEU A 28 16.77 8.04 3.39
CA LEU A 28 16.02 7.27 2.41
C LEU A 28 14.53 7.68 2.51
N ASN A 29 13.98 8.21 1.41
CA ASN A 29 12.60 8.65 1.34
C ASN A 29 11.75 7.55 0.68
N ILE A 30 10.83 6.96 1.44
CA ILE A 30 9.95 5.88 0.99
C ILE A 30 8.51 6.40 0.95
N TYR A 31 7.77 6.08 -0.11
CA TYR A 31 6.35 6.32 -0.24
C TYR A 31 5.66 4.99 -0.47
N ASN A 32 4.94 4.51 0.52
CA ASN A 32 4.34 3.19 0.53
C ASN A 32 2.87 3.25 0.96
N TRP A 33 2.19 2.15 0.89
CA TRP A 33 0.82 1.99 1.34
C TRP A 33 0.69 2.14 2.86
N SER A 34 -0.48 2.59 3.32
CA SER A 34 -0.83 2.64 4.75
C SER A 34 -0.86 1.23 5.33
N ASP A 35 -0.46 1.07 6.60
CA ASP A 35 -0.48 -0.21 7.35
C ASP A 35 0.24 -1.39 6.63
N TYR A 36 1.27 -1.10 5.83
CA TYR A 36 1.86 -2.04 4.87
C TYR A 36 3.31 -2.42 5.15
N ILE A 37 3.76 -2.24 6.39
CA ILE A 37 5.10 -2.63 6.87
C ILE A 37 5.01 -3.02 8.35
N ALA A 38 5.82 -3.99 8.79
CA ALA A 38 5.88 -4.33 10.20
C ALA A 38 6.49 -3.17 11.01
N PRO A 39 5.94 -2.85 12.20
CA PRO A 39 6.32 -1.65 12.97
C PRO A 39 7.81 -1.50 13.25
N GLU A 40 8.52 -2.62 13.47
CA GLU A 40 9.95 -2.60 13.81
C GLU A 40 10.87 -2.60 12.57
N THR A 41 10.34 -2.78 11.36
CA THR A 41 11.17 -2.94 10.15
C THR A 41 12.00 -1.69 9.86
N VAL A 42 11.38 -0.51 9.92
CA VAL A 42 12.07 0.76 9.67
C VAL A 42 13.16 0.99 10.72
N LYS A 43 12.84 0.85 12.01
CA LYS A 43 13.79 1.03 13.11
C LYS A 43 14.99 0.07 13.02
N ASN A 44 14.72 -1.20 12.68
CA ASN A 44 15.78 -2.20 12.52
C ASN A 44 16.68 -1.85 11.34
N PHE A 45 16.10 -1.40 10.22
CA PHE A 45 16.86 -0.95 9.05
C PHE A 45 17.75 0.26 9.39
N GLU A 46 17.22 1.28 10.07
CA GLU A 46 17.99 2.45 10.50
C GLU A 46 19.15 2.05 11.42
N LYS A 47 18.89 1.16 12.38
CA LYS A 47 19.91 0.63 13.31
C LYS A 47 21.00 -0.17 12.59
N GLU A 48 20.64 -0.98 11.60
CA GLU A 48 21.58 -1.83 10.86
C GLU A 48 22.44 -1.05 9.87
N THR A 49 21.89 0.03 9.30
CA THR A 49 22.51 0.74 8.16
C THR A 49 23.04 2.13 8.50
N GLY A 50 22.58 2.73 9.59
CA GLY A 50 22.82 4.15 9.90
C GLY A 50 22.11 5.12 8.93
N ILE A 51 21.19 4.62 8.09
CA ILE A 51 20.41 5.42 7.14
C ILE A 51 19.09 5.80 7.80
N GLN A 52 18.80 7.09 7.92
CA GLN A 52 17.50 7.55 8.39
C GLN A 52 16.43 7.32 7.31
N VAL A 53 15.23 6.91 7.72
CA VAL A 53 14.11 6.67 6.80
C VAL A 53 13.03 7.71 7.01
N ARG A 54 12.70 8.46 5.95
CA ARG A 54 11.45 9.21 5.87
C ARG A 54 10.42 8.32 5.21
N TYR A 55 9.42 7.91 5.98
CA TYR A 55 8.40 6.98 5.53
C TYR A 55 7.05 7.69 5.47
N ASP A 56 6.62 8.02 4.25
CA ASP A 56 5.31 8.62 3.99
C ASP A 56 4.37 7.57 3.40
N VAL A 57 3.06 7.74 3.61
CA VAL A 57 2.05 6.75 3.20
C VAL A 57 1.00 7.33 2.25
N TYR A 58 0.37 6.47 1.48
CA TYR A 58 -0.81 6.73 0.66
C TYR A 58 -1.77 5.53 0.75
N ASP A 59 -2.98 5.69 0.21
CA ASP A 59 -4.06 4.71 0.31
C ASP A 59 -4.70 4.33 -1.03
N SER A 60 -4.24 4.92 -2.15
CA SER A 60 -4.69 4.55 -3.49
C SER A 60 -3.60 4.73 -4.55
N ASN A 61 -3.68 3.93 -5.62
CA ASN A 61 -2.79 4.05 -6.78
C ASN A 61 -2.91 5.40 -7.48
N GLU A 62 -4.10 5.99 -7.48
CA GLU A 62 -4.38 7.30 -8.08
C GLU A 62 -3.58 8.39 -7.38
N VAL A 63 -3.52 8.37 -6.04
CA VAL A 63 -2.72 9.30 -5.23
C VAL A 63 -1.23 9.12 -5.52
N LEU A 64 -0.74 7.87 -5.54
CA LEU A 64 0.65 7.59 -5.91
C LEU A 64 0.95 8.10 -7.31
N GLN A 65 0.10 7.78 -8.30
CA GLN A 65 0.31 8.16 -9.70
C GLN A 65 0.38 9.68 -9.88
N ALA A 66 -0.55 10.42 -9.28
CA ALA A 66 -0.52 11.88 -9.30
C ALA A 66 0.81 12.42 -8.76
N LYS A 67 1.35 11.79 -7.71
CA LYS A 67 2.62 12.19 -7.10
C LYS A 67 3.83 11.90 -7.99
N VAL A 68 3.93 10.70 -8.57
CA VAL A 68 5.12 10.30 -9.34
C VAL A 68 5.17 10.91 -10.74
N LEU A 69 4.01 11.17 -11.36
CA LEU A 69 3.92 11.80 -12.69
C LEU A 69 4.41 13.26 -12.71
N THR A 70 4.52 13.92 -11.55
CA THR A 70 5.15 15.26 -11.47
C THR A 70 6.63 15.25 -11.86
N GLY A 71 7.26 14.06 -11.93
CA GLY A 71 8.69 13.88 -12.22
C GLY A 71 9.64 14.35 -11.10
N ARG A 72 9.11 14.91 -10.01
CA ARG A 72 9.87 15.38 -8.84
C ARG A 72 9.19 14.94 -7.54
N SER A 73 8.87 13.67 -7.44
CA SER A 73 8.15 13.13 -6.27
C SER A 73 8.87 13.35 -4.94
N GLY A 74 10.20 13.36 -4.98
CA GLY A 74 11.04 13.50 -3.79
C GLY A 74 11.30 12.19 -3.05
N TYR A 75 10.79 11.07 -3.58
CA TYR A 75 10.99 9.75 -3.01
C TYR A 75 12.08 8.96 -3.74
N ASP A 76 12.75 8.09 -2.98
CA ASP A 76 13.77 7.17 -3.47
C ASP A 76 13.17 5.81 -3.83
N ILE A 77 12.14 5.38 -3.09
CA ILE A 77 11.39 4.16 -3.33
C ILE A 77 9.89 4.48 -3.29
N VAL A 78 9.15 3.94 -4.25
CA VAL A 78 7.68 3.95 -4.29
C VAL A 78 7.16 2.55 -4.61
N VAL A 79 5.88 2.27 -4.31
CA VAL A 79 5.35 0.89 -4.34
C VAL A 79 4.03 0.80 -5.14
N PRO A 80 4.07 0.97 -6.47
CA PRO A 80 2.88 0.85 -7.32
C PRO A 80 2.37 -0.58 -7.43
N THR A 81 1.05 -0.73 -7.63
CA THR A 81 0.43 -1.98 -8.04
C THR A 81 0.71 -2.26 -9.52
N ASN A 82 0.74 -3.53 -9.89
CA ASN A 82 1.15 -4.05 -11.20
C ASN A 82 0.52 -3.34 -12.42
N ALA A 83 -0.79 -3.06 -12.42
CA ALA A 83 -1.46 -2.38 -13.53
C ALA A 83 -0.97 -0.93 -13.69
N PHE A 84 -0.76 -0.22 -12.58
CA PHE A 84 -0.20 1.13 -12.57
C PHE A 84 1.29 1.12 -12.91
N LEU A 85 2.05 0.15 -12.39
CA LEU A 85 3.45 -0.05 -12.73
C LEU A 85 3.64 -0.15 -14.25
N ALA A 86 2.86 -1.00 -14.93
CA ALA A 86 2.96 -1.17 -16.39
C ALA A 86 2.76 0.16 -17.15
N LYS A 87 1.75 0.95 -16.78
CA LYS A 87 1.50 2.29 -17.36
C LYS A 87 2.63 3.27 -17.05
N GLN A 88 3.12 3.26 -15.83
CA GLN A 88 4.19 4.14 -15.36
C GLN A 88 5.55 3.81 -16.00
N LEU A 89 5.79 2.53 -16.33
CA LEU A 89 6.97 2.12 -17.11
C LEU A 89 6.94 2.67 -18.54
N GLN A 90 5.77 2.70 -19.18
CA GLN A 90 5.59 3.34 -20.49
C GLN A 90 5.91 4.85 -20.44
N ALA A 91 5.59 5.51 -19.33
CA ALA A 91 5.95 6.91 -19.09
C ALA A 91 7.41 7.13 -18.73
N ASN A 92 8.23 6.06 -18.67
CA ASN A 92 9.68 6.08 -18.46
C ASN A 92 10.13 6.82 -17.18
N ILE A 93 9.34 6.74 -16.11
CA ILE A 93 9.58 7.46 -14.86
C ILE A 93 10.43 6.70 -13.83
N TYR A 94 10.72 5.41 -14.08
CA TYR A 94 11.50 4.56 -13.17
C TYR A 94 12.88 4.23 -13.73
N GLN A 95 13.84 3.96 -12.82
CA GLN A 95 15.19 3.49 -13.15
C GLN A 95 15.22 1.97 -13.17
N PRO A 96 15.99 1.35 -14.06
CA PRO A 96 16.25 -0.08 -13.98
C PRO A 96 17.02 -0.42 -12.70
N ILE A 97 16.73 -1.59 -12.12
CA ILE A 97 17.45 -2.11 -10.95
C ILE A 97 18.64 -2.96 -11.38
N ASP A 98 19.75 -2.83 -10.67
CA ASP A 98 20.90 -3.71 -10.81
C ASP A 98 20.73 -4.92 -9.87
N LYS A 99 20.24 -6.03 -10.42
CA LYS A 99 19.98 -7.26 -9.65
C LYS A 99 21.24 -7.84 -9.01
N ASN A 100 22.42 -7.59 -9.58
CA ASN A 100 23.68 -8.07 -9.02
C ASN A 100 24.00 -7.41 -7.67
N LYS A 101 23.45 -6.23 -7.44
CA LYS A 101 23.56 -5.52 -6.16
C LYS A 101 22.52 -5.97 -5.13
N LEU A 102 21.58 -6.87 -5.48
CA LEU A 102 20.53 -7.36 -4.62
C LEU A 102 20.83 -8.80 -4.19
N SER A 103 21.70 -8.99 -3.20
CA SER A 103 22.15 -10.33 -2.74
C SER A 103 21.01 -11.30 -2.40
N ASN A 104 19.86 -10.78 -1.97
CA ASN A 104 18.68 -11.56 -1.60
C ASN A 104 17.63 -11.67 -2.73
N TYR A 105 17.91 -11.15 -3.92
CA TYR A 105 16.98 -11.28 -5.07
C TYR A 105 16.67 -12.75 -5.37
N LYS A 106 17.64 -13.63 -5.19
CA LYS A 106 17.51 -15.09 -5.34
C LYS A 106 16.50 -15.75 -4.40
N ASN A 107 16.08 -15.06 -3.33
CA ASN A 107 15.11 -15.55 -2.35
C ASN A 107 13.65 -15.22 -2.75
N LEU A 108 13.45 -14.49 -3.85
CA LEU A 108 12.11 -14.21 -4.37
C LEU A 108 11.52 -15.48 -4.97
N ASP A 109 10.21 -15.67 -4.74
CA ASP A 109 9.48 -16.80 -5.28
C ASP A 109 9.43 -16.75 -6.81
N ALA A 110 9.78 -17.85 -7.47
CA ALA A 110 9.84 -17.94 -8.93
C ALA A 110 8.48 -17.78 -9.60
N ALA A 111 7.40 -18.26 -8.96
CA ALA A 111 6.05 -18.09 -9.49
C ALA A 111 5.61 -16.62 -9.43
N VAL A 112 5.95 -15.92 -8.34
CA VAL A 112 5.72 -14.48 -8.20
C VAL A 112 6.49 -13.69 -9.26
N LEU A 113 7.77 -14.01 -9.49
CA LEU A 113 8.58 -13.37 -10.54
C LEU A 113 8.01 -13.61 -11.94
N THR A 114 7.45 -14.80 -12.20
CA THR A 114 6.79 -15.12 -13.47
C THR A 114 5.55 -14.26 -13.68
N GLN A 115 4.75 -14.02 -12.64
CA GLN A 115 3.60 -13.12 -12.74
C GLN A 115 4.04 -11.65 -12.88
N ALA A 116 5.02 -11.19 -12.11
CA ALA A 116 5.57 -9.84 -12.19
C ALA A 116 6.10 -9.51 -13.60
N ASN A 117 6.71 -10.49 -14.28
CA ASN A 117 7.24 -10.36 -15.64
C ASN A 117 6.18 -9.93 -16.68
N LYS A 118 4.90 -10.17 -16.43
CA LYS A 118 3.81 -9.73 -17.31
C LYS A 118 3.66 -8.21 -17.33
N PHE A 119 4.04 -7.54 -16.25
CA PHE A 119 3.90 -6.09 -16.05
C PHE A 119 5.22 -5.34 -16.18
N ASP A 120 6.33 -6.01 -15.90
CA ASP A 120 7.70 -5.53 -16.05
C ASP A 120 8.54 -6.61 -16.79
N PRO A 121 8.55 -6.62 -18.13
CA PRO A 121 9.25 -7.63 -18.92
C PRO A 121 10.74 -7.74 -18.55
N GLY A 122 11.13 -8.94 -18.13
CA GLY A 122 12.45 -9.24 -17.61
C GLY A 122 12.66 -8.82 -16.16
N ASN A 123 11.63 -8.37 -15.45
CA ASN A 123 11.70 -7.83 -14.09
C ASN A 123 12.86 -6.84 -13.94
N LYS A 124 12.91 -5.85 -14.84
CA LYS A 124 14.04 -4.92 -14.98
C LYS A 124 14.00 -3.75 -14.02
N TYR A 125 12.78 -3.32 -13.62
CA TYR A 125 12.56 -2.07 -12.90
C TYR A 125 12.00 -2.30 -11.49
N ALA A 126 11.38 -3.44 -11.24
CA ALA A 126 10.59 -3.69 -10.06
C ALA A 126 11.06 -4.92 -9.27
N VAL A 127 10.93 -4.84 -7.94
CA VAL A 127 11.07 -5.97 -7.03
C VAL A 127 9.69 -6.23 -6.41
N PRO A 128 9.07 -7.41 -6.62
CA PRO A 128 7.83 -7.76 -5.95
C PRO A 128 7.94 -7.59 -4.44
N TYR A 129 6.91 -6.95 -3.85
CA TYR A 129 6.84 -6.65 -2.43
C TYR A 129 5.77 -7.48 -1.74
N PHE A 130 4.51 -7.23 -2.07
CA PHE A 130 3.37 -8.01 -1.61
C PHE A 130 2.41 -8.30 -2.76
N TYR A 131 1.57 -9.29 -2.55
CA TYR A 131 0.38 -9.52 -3.38
C TYR A 131 -0.81 -9.83 -2.47
N GLY A 132 -2.00 -9.57 -2.96
CA GLY A 132 -3.21 -9.79 -2.21
C GLY A 132 -4.45 -9.78 -3.09
N ILE A 133 -5.59 -9.71 -2.44
CA ILE A 133 -6.90 -9.73 -3.08
C ILE A 133 -7.74 -8.55 -2.61
N ASN A 134 -8.69 -8.12 -3.44
CA ASN A 134 -9.78 -7.26 -3.03
C ASN A 134 -11.00 -8.14 -2.74
N THR A 135 -11.57 -7.98 -1.56
CA THR A 135 -12.73 -8.77 -1.13
C THR A 135 -13.61 -8.00 -0.15
N LEU A 136 -14.63 -8.67 0.35
CA LEU A 136 -15.53 -8.14 1.36
C LEU A 136 -15.16 -8.63 2.76
N ALA A 137 -15.35 -7.79 3.77
CA ALA A 137 -15.46 -8.23 5.16
C ALA A 137 -16.75 -7.71 5.79
N ILE A 138 -17.31 -8.49 6.70
CA ILE A 138 -18.55 -8.20 7.38
C ILE A 138 -18.39 -8.30 8.89
N ASN A 139 -19.13 -7.45 9.60
CA ASN A 139 -19.48 -7.69 10.99
C ASN A 139 -20.64 -8.66 11.02
N VAL A 140 -20.38 -9.90 11.41
CA VAL A 140 -21.33 -11.03 11.30
C VAL A 140 -22.66 -10.71 12.00
N LYS A 141 -22.61 -10.19 13.23
CA LYS A 141 -23.80 -9.88 14.03
C LYS A 141 -24.64 -8.78 13.39
N LYS A 142 -23.99 -7.72 12.93
CA LYS A 142 -24.67 -6.57 12.32
C LYS A 142 -25.29 -6.90 10.97
N VAL A 143 -24.57 -7.62 10.12
CA VAL A 143 -25.11 -8.05 8.83
C VAL A 143 -26.26 -9.02 9.02
N LYS A 144 -26.15 -10.00 9.94
CA LYS A 144 -27.28 -10.89 10.27
C LYS A 144 -28.49 -10.11 10.76
N ALA A 145 -28.32 -9.14 11.62
CA ALA A 145 -29.42 -8.29 12.11
C ALA A 145 -30.05 -7.46 10.98
N ALA A 146 -29.24 -6.90 10.08
CA ALA A 146 -29.73 -6.12 8.94
C ALA A 146 -30.47 -6.96 7.90
N LEU A 147 -30.02 -8.19 7.66
CA LEU A 147 -30.67 -9.13 6.75
C LEU A 147 -31.99 -9.68 7.31
N GLY A 148 -32.12 -9.77 8.64
CA GLY A 148 -33.30 -10.33 9.31
C GLY A 148 -33.47 -11.81 9.02
N SER A 149 -34.58 -12.20 8.40
CA SER A 149 -34.86 -13.57 7.97
C SER A 149 -34.22 -13.97 6.63
N GLU A 150 -33.65 -13.01 5.91
CA GLU A 150 -32.99 -13.28 4.64
C GLU A 150 -31.67 -14.03 4.88
N PRO A 151 -31.44 -15.18 4.23
CA PRO A 151 -30.16 -15.88 4.36
C PRO A 151 -29.02 -15.09 3.68
N MET A 152 -27.79 -15.40 4.07
CA MET A 152 -26.63 -14.92 3.32
C MET A 152 -26.72 -15.37 1.86
N PRO A 153 -26.35 -14.49 0.90
CA PRO A 153 -26.34 -14.86 -0.50
C PRO A 153 -25.33 -15.96 -0.79
N ALA A 154 -25.59 -16.76 -1.81
CA ALA A 154 -24.68 -17.81 -2.27
C ALA A 154 -23.39 -17.23 -2.89
N ASN A 155 -23.49 -16.08 -3.55
CA ASN A 155 -22.37 -15.26 -3.95
C ASN A 155 -22.30 -14.02 -3.06
N GLU A 156 -21.28 -13.88 -2.26
CA GLU A 156 -21.19 -12.79 -1.29
C GLU A 156 -21.07 -11.40 -1.93
N TRP A 157 -20.71 -11.31 -3.22
CA TRP A 157 -20.75 -10.04 -3.97
C TRP A 157 -22.17 -9.45 -4.05
N ASP A 158 -23.21 -10.27 -3.92
CA ASP A 158 -24.60 -9.82 -3.90
C ASP A 158 -24.90 -8.88 -2.72
N LEU A 159 -24.14 -8.98 -1.61
CA LEU A 159 -24.27 -8.04 -0.49
C LEU A 159 -24.02 -6.59 -0.90
N LEU A 160 -23.19 -6.38 -1.93
CA LEU A 160 -22.87 -5.04 -2.45
C LEU A 160 -23.70 -4.68 -3.70
N PHE A 161 -23.88 -5.63 -4.61
CA PHE A 161 -24.37 -5.33 -5.97
C PHE A 161 -25.84 -5.69 -6.19
N ASP A 162 -26.40 -6.67 -5.47
CA ASP A 162 -27.83 -6.97 -5.55
C ASP A 162 -28.64 -6.11 -4.57
N GLN A 163 -29.59 -5.33 -5.11
CA GLN A 163 -30.44 -4.45 -4.33
C GLN A 163 -31.26 -5.17 -3.24
N LYS A 164 -31.56 -6.46 -3.43
CA LYS A 164 -32.21 -7.31 -2.44
C LYS A 164 -31.46 -7.31 -1.11
N TYR A 165 -30.14 -7.35 -1.17
CA TYR A 165 -29.24 -7.40 -0.01
C TYR A 165 -28.69 -6.02 0.33
N ALA A 166 -28.15 -5.29 -0.64
CA ALA A 166 -27.49 -4.02 -0.45
C ALA A 166 -28.40 -2.98 0.25
N SER A 167 -29.68 -2.92 -0.14
CA SER A 167 -30.62 -2.00 0.48
C SER A 167 -30.82 -2.23 1.99
N LYS A 168 -30.72 -3.48 2.45
CA LYS A 168 -30.83 -3.84 3.87
C LYS A 168 -29.61 -3.43 4.69
N LEU A 169 -28.44 -3.37 4.06
CA LEU A 169 -27.18 -2.98 4.71
C LEU A 169 -26.98 -1.47 4.83
N LYS A 170 -27.78 -0.67 4.12
CA LYS A 170 -27.67 0.80 4.09
C LYS A 170 -27.53 1.43 5.48
N ASN A 171 -28.32 0.98 6.45
CA ASN A 171 -28.38 1.60 7.77
C ASN A 171 -27.32 1.08 8.74
N CYS A 172 -26.64 -0.02 8.45
CA CYS A 172 -25.59 -0.54 9.31
C CYS A 172 -24.17 -0.10 8.90
N GLY A 173 -24.05 0.63 7.79
CA GLY A 173 -22.82 1.22 7.29
C GLY A 173 -22.05 0.30 6.35
N VAL A 174 -21.86 0.77 5.11
CA VAL A 174 -21.11 0.10 4.05
C VAL A 174 -20.03 1.02 3.56
N SER A 175 -18.77 0.57 3.61
CA SER A 175 -17.62 1.26 3.05
C SER A 175 -17.14 0.55 1.79
N VAL A 176 -16.76 1.31 0.78
CA VAL A 176 -16.17 0.81 -0.47
C VAL A 176 -14.87 1.55 -0.71
N LEU A 177 -13.88 0.91 -1.33
CA LEU A 177 -12.60 1.54 -1.70
C LEU A 177 -12.86 2.81 -2.52
N ASP A 178 -12.15 3.89 -2.18
CA ASP A 178 -12.11 5.14 -2.95
C ASP A 178 -11.03 5.02 -4.05
N SER A 179 -11.22 4.04 -4.91
CA SER A 179 -10.32 3.73 -6.02
C SER A 179 -11.11 3.10 -7.16
N PRO A 180 -11.49 3.88 -8.18
CA PRO A 180 -12.22 3.36 -9.33
C PRO A 180 -11.48 2.23 -10.06
N SER A 181 -10.14 2.29 -10.07
CA SER A 181 -9.31 1.27 -10.72
C SER A 181 -9.34 -0.10 -10.00
N GLU A 182 -9.78 -0.12 -8.74
CA GLU A 182 -9.97 -1.36 -7.96
C GLU A 182 -11.43 -1.82 -8.02
N VAL A 183 -12.38 -0.89 -7.91
CA VAL A 183 -13.81 -1.19 -7.76
C VAL A 183 -14.48 -1.55 -9.08
N LEU A 184 -14.19 -0.83 -10.17
CA LEU A 184 -14.83 -1.07 -11.45
C LEU A 184 -14.48 -2.43 -12.07
N PRO A 185 -13.22 -2.94 -12.00
CA PRO A 185 -12.91 -4.31 -12.38
C PRO A 185 -13.71 -5.37 -11.62
N ILE A 186 -13.96 -5.15 -10.32
CA ILE A 186 -14.80 -6.05 -9.53
C ILE A 186 -16.26 -6.02 -10.03
N ALA A 187 -16.76 -4.83 -10.34
CA ALA A 187 -18.10 -4.69 -10.91
C ALA A 187 -18.21 -5.36 -12.28
N LEU A 188 -17.17 -5.28 -13.14
CA LEU A 188 -17.11 -6.02 -14.41
C LEU A 188 -17.13 -7.53 -14.17
N HIS A 189 -16.31 -8.00 -13.25
CA HIS A 189 -16.28 -9.42 -12.87
C HIS A 189 -17.64 -9.93 -12.41
N TYR A 190 -18.31 -9.18 -11.54
CA TYR A 190 -19.66 -9.50 -11.08
C TYR A 190 -20.69 -9.56 -12.23
N LEU A 191 -20.52 -8.72 -13.27
CA LEU A 191 -21.35 -8.74 -14.48
C LEU A 191 -20.98 -9.85 -15.46
N GLY A 192 -20.00 -10.71 -15.14
CA GLY A 192 -19.49 -11.75 -16.04
C GLY A 192 -18.69 -11.21 -17.21
N ARG A 193 -18.13 -9.99 -17.08
CA ARG A 193 -17.30 -9.33 -18.10
C ARG A 193 -15.83 -9.41 -17.75
N ASP A 194 -14.96 -9.20 -18.74
CA ASP A 194 -13.51 -9.15 -18.52
C ASP A 194 -13.14 -7.94 -17.63
N PRO A 195 -12.55 -8.16 -16.43
CA PRO A 195 -12.08 -7.08 -15.56
C PRO A 195 -11.04 -6.16 -16.21
N ASN A 196 -10.34 -6.63 -17.23
CA ASN A 196 -9.34 -5.87 -17.99
C ASN A 196 -9.86 -5.38 -19.35
N SER A 197 -11.18 -5.29 -19.52
CA SER A 197 -11.80 -4.88 -20.78
C SER A 197 -11.26 -3.53 -21.27
N HIS A 198 -11.11 -3.41 -22.59
CA HIS A 198 -10.82 -2.15 -23.27
C HIS A 198 -12.06 -1.57 -23.98
N ASN A 199 -13.24 -2.15 -23.73
CA ASN A 199 -14.50 -1.73 -24.36
C ASN A 199 -15.22 -0.73 -23.43
N ASP A 200 -15.50 0.46 -23.94
CA ASP A 200 -16.21 1.52 -23.21
C ASP A 200 -17.59 1.08 -22.71
N ALA A 201 -18.30 0.23 -23.46
CA ALA A 201 -19.61 -0.28 -23.06
C ALA A 201 -19.53 -1.17 -21.80
N ASP A 202 -18.42 -1.84 -21.58
CA ASP A 202 -18.19 -2.62 -20.36
C ASP A 202 -18.02 -1.68 -19.15
N TRP A 203 -17.21 -0.65 -19.31
CA TRP A 203 -17.00 0.34 -18.24
C TRP A 203 -18.26 1.14 -17.91
N GLN A 204 -19.08 1.45 -18.93
CA GLN A 204 -20.40 2.05 -18.71
C GLN A 204 -21.32 1.10 -17.91
N ALA A 205 -21.35 -0.20 -18.23
CA ALA A 205 -22.13 -1.17 -17.49
C ALA A 205 -21.67 -1.29 -16.01
N ALA A 206 -20.35 -1.29 -15.76
CA ALA A 206 -19.82 -1.29 -14.42
C ALA A 206 -20.22 -0.01 -13.64
N ALA A 207 -20.15 1.16 -14.29
CA ALA A 207 -20.56 2.42 -13.70
C ALA A 207 -22.06 2.44 -13.37
N GLU A 208 -22.92 1.90 -14.23
CA GLU A 208 -24.37 1.79 -13.97
C GLU A 208 -24.65 0.81 -12.82
N LEU A 209 -23.91 -0.29 -12.69
CA LEU A 209 -24.01 -1.18 -11.53
C LEU A 209 -23.65 -0.43 -10.25
N MET A 210 -22.55 0.32 -10.26
CA MET A 210 -22.12 1.11 -9.11
C MET A 210 -23.11 2.23 -8.75
N LYS A 211 -23.75 2.88 -9.75
CA LYS A 211 -24.84 3.84 -9.50
C LYS A 211 -26.01 3.18 -8.78
N LYS A 212 -26.39 1.96 -9.16
CA LYS A 212 -27.44 1.20 -8.48
C LYS A 212 -27.04 0.84 -7.04
N ALA A 213 -25.78 0.46 -6.81
CA ALA A 213 -25.27 0.14 -5.47
C ALA A 213 -25.10 1.40 -4.58
N ARG A 214 -24.87 2.59 -5.18
CA ARG A 214 -24.55 3.85 -4.50
C ARG A 214 -25.44 4.21 -3.31
N PRO A 215 -26.78 4.04 -3.36
CA PRO A 215 -27.66 4.37 -2.24
C PRO A 215 -27.40 3.55 -0.97
N ALA A 216 -26.80 2.36 -1.09
CA ALA A 216 -26.43 1.50 0.04
C ALA A 216 -25.04 1.83 0.61
N ILE A 217 -24.19 2.50 -0.16
CA ILE A 217 -22.82 2.83 0.23
C ILE A 217 -22.81 4.09 1.10
N THR A 218 -22.38 3.95 2.35
CA THR A 218 -22.30 5.05 3.32
C THR A 218 -21.15 5.97 2.98
N ARG A 219 -20.01 5.40 2.57
CA ARG A 219 -18.79 6.15 2.23
C ARG A 219 -17.89 5.43 1.25
N PHE A 220 -17.02 6.18 0.62
CA PHE A 220 -15.82 5.69 -0.05
C PHE A 220 -14.60 5.99 0.83
N SER A 221 -13.75 5.00 1.05
CA SER A 221 -12.52 5.13 1.84
C SER A 221 -11.58 3.98 1.53
N SER A 222 -10.29 4.27 1.33
CA SER A 222 -9.28 3.24 1.05
C SER A 222 -8.44 2.83 2.26
N SER A 223 -8.68 3.43 3.44
CA SER A 223 -7.96 3.07 4.69
C SER A 223 -8.84 3.14 5.95
N GLY A 224 -9.78 4.09 6.04
CA GLY A 224 -10.61 4.33 7.21
C GLY A 224 -11.46 3.13 7.64
N TYR A 225 -11.90 2.31 6.70
CA TYR A 225 -12.72 1.12 6.94
C TYR A 225 -12.08 0.09 7.88
N ILE A 226 -10.75 0.08 8.01
CA ILE A 226 -10.03 -0.84 8.91
C ILE A 226 -10.49 -0.66 10.36
N ASN A 227 -10.41 0.57 10.84
CA ASN A 227 -10.81 0.90 12.20
C ASN A 227 -12.33 0.86 12.39
N GLU A 228 -13.09 1.24 11.38
CA GLU A 228 -14.54 1.28 11.42
C GLU A 228 -15.18 -0.11 11.48
N LEU A 229 -14.62 -1.09 10.76
CA LEU A 229 -14.99 -2.50 10.93
C LEU A 229 -14.60 -2.99 12.33
N ALA A 230 -13.35 -2.71 12.75
CA ALA A 230 -12.82 -3.20 14.02
C ALA A 230 -13.64 -2.70 15.23
N ASN A 231 -14.08 -1.45 15.21
CA ASN A 231 -14.90 -0.86 16.28
C ASN A 231 -16.42 -1.05 16.09
N GLY A 232 -16.83 -1.59 14.94
CA GLY A 232 -18.22 -1.85 14.61
C GLY A 232 -19.02 -0.62 14.16
N SER A 233 -18.40 0.49 13.74
CA SER A 233 -19.10 1.66 13.20
C SER A 233 -19.76 1.36 11.84
N ILE A 234 -19.19 0.42 11.09
CA ILE A 234 -19.77 -0.12 9.85
C ILE A 234 -19.97 -1.63 9.94
N CYS A 235 -20.86 -2.17 9.12
CA CYS A 235 -21.13 -3.61 9.08
C CYS A 235 -20.47 -4.34 7.91
N MET A 236 -20.08 -3.64 6.85
CA MET A 236 -19.43 -4.24 5.69
C MET A 236 -18.41 -3.28 5.08
N ALA A 237 -17.32 -3.83 4.57
CA ALA A 237 -16.39 -3.11 3.72
C ALA A 237 -15.95 -3.95 2.53
N LEU A 238 -15.86 -3.32 1.34
CA LEU A 238 -15.03 -3.75 0.23
C LEU A 238 -13.65 -3.13 0.44
N GLY A 239 -12.63 -3.98 0.61
CA GLY A 239 -11.28 -3.53 0.94
C GLY A 239 -10.19 -4.48 0.49
N TYR A 240 -8.96 -4.11 0.78
CA TYR A 240 -7.79 -4.96 0.58
C TYR A 240 -7.78 -6.09 1.60
N GLY A 241 -7.57 -7.33 1.16
CA GLY A 241 -7.67 -8.51 2.02
C GLY A 241 -6.73 -8.48 3.23
N GLY A 242 -5.54 -7.90 3.09
CA GLY A 242 -4.61 -7.67 4.20
C GLY A 242 -5.21 -6.78 5.28
N ASP A 243 -5.76 -5.63 4.88
CA ASP A 243 -6.38 -4.63 5.75
C ASP A 243 -7.62 -5.19 6.45
N LEU A 244 -8.44 -5.95 5.72
CA LEU A 244 -9.62 -6.62 6.30
C LEU A 244 -9.23 -7.62 7.38
N ASN A 245 -8.10 -8.33 7.22
CA ASN A 245 -7.54 -9.18 8.26
C ASN A 245 -6.94 -8.38 9.43
N ILE A 246 -6.36 -7.19 9.16
CA ILE A 246 -5.94 -6.26 10.22
C ILE A 246 -7.18 -5.81 11.02
N ALA A 247 -8.27 -5.43 10.36
CA ALA A 247 -9.51 -5.04 11.03
C ALA A 247 -10.06 -6.17 11.91
N LYS A 248 -10.07 -7.40 11.39
CA LYS A 248 -10.45 -8.60 12.16
C LYS A 248 -9.59 -8.77 13.41
N ARG A 249 -8.27 -8.72 13.27
CA ARG A 249 -7.34 -8.87 14.40
C ARG A 249 -7.53 -7.75 15.43
N ARG A 250 -7.67 -6.48 15.00
CA ARG A 250 -7.94 -5.35 15.90
C ARG A 250 -9.26 -5.53 16.69
N ALA A 251 -10.29 -6.06 16.05
CA ALA A 251 -11.56 -6.37 16.71
C ALA A 251 -11.41 -7.48 17.78
N GLU A 252 -10.64 -8.53 17.47
CA GLU A 252 -10.33 -9.62 18.39
C GLU A 252 -9.51 -9.13 19.60
N GLU A 253 -8.47 -8.33 19.35
CA GLU A 253 -7.61 -7.75 20.39
C GLU A 253 -8.36 -6.78 21.31
N ALA A 254 -9.24 -5.97 20.74
CA ALA A 254 -10.08 -5.02 21.51
C ALA A 254 -11.12 -5.69 22.42
N LYS A 255 -11.46 -6.96 22.17
CA LYS A 255 -12.46 -7.75 22.93
C LYS A 255 -13.81 -7.03 23.09
N ALA A 256 -14.16 -6.12 22.18
CA ALA A 256 -15.37 -5.32 22.20
C ALA A 256 -16.61 -6.05 21.61
N GLY A 257 -16.54 -7.36 21.44
CA GLY A 257 -17.63 -8.21 20.96
C GLY A 257 -17.94 -8.10 19.48
N GLN A 258 -17.08 -7.43 18.69
CA GLN A 258 -17.18 -7.37 17.24
C GLN A 258 -16.64 -8.66 16.63
N GLU A 259 -17.42 -9.30 15.77
CA GLU A 259 -17.05 -10.52 15.06
C GLU A 259 -16.90 -10.17 13.58
N ILE A 260 -15.65 -10.06 13.11
CA ILE A 260 -15.35 -9.72 11.72
C ILE A 260 -15.00 -10.99 10.95
N LYS A 261 -15.68 -11.19 9.81
CA LYS A 261 -15.41 -12.28 8.87
C LYS A 261 -14.99 -11.70 7.53
N VAL A 262 -13.78 -12.06 7.09
CA VAL A 262 -13.32 -11.80 5.72
C VAL A 262 -13.94 -12.89 4.83
N LEU A 263 -14.56 -12.47 3.73
CA LEU A 263 -15.31 -13.36 2.85
C LEU A 263 -14.42 -13.85 1.70
N ALA A 264 -14.82 -14.98 1.11
CA ALA A 264 -14.23 -15.52 -0.10
C ALA A 264 -15.37 -15.72 -1.13
N PRO A 265 -15.79 -14.66 -1.82
CA PRO A 265 -16.89 -14.72 -2.77
C PRO A 265 -16.77 -15.86 -3.75
N LYS A 266 -17.89 -16.57 -3.96
CA LYS A 266 -17.95 -17.80 -4.76
C LYS A 266 -17.43 -17.60 -6.18
N ASP A 267 -17.73 -16.47 -6.79
CA ASP A 267 -17.33 -16.16 -8.17
C ASP A 267 -15.86 -15.69 -8.29
N GLY A 268 -15.13 -15.70 -7.18
CA GLY A 268 -13.74 -15.30 -7.15
C GLY A 268 -13.51 -13.84 -6.77
N VAL A 269 -12.24 -13.43 -6.74
CA VAL A 269 -11.77 -12.12 -6.29
C VAL A 269 -10.69 -11.59 -7.21
N MET A 270 -10.55 -10.25 -7.25
CA MET A 270 -9.44 -9.62 -7.94
C MET A 270 -8.14 -9.76 -7.16
N MET A 271 -7.08 -10.17 -7.87
CA MET A 271 -5.72 -10.25 -7.30
C MET A 271 -4.88 -9.09 -7.79
N TRP A 272 -4.10 -8.52 -6.90
CA TRP A 272 -3.11 -7.48 -7.20
C TRP A 272 -1.72 -7.87 -6.67
N MET A 273 -0.70 -7.20 -7.20
CA MET A 273 0.68 -7.33 -6.77
C MET A 273 1.33 -5.95 -6.74
N ASP A 274 1.96 -5.62 -5.63
CA ASP A 274 2.72 -4.40 -5.44
C ASP A 274 4.21 -4.66 -5.57
N SER A 275 4.92 -3.71 -6.13
CA SER A 275 6.34 -3.82 -6.37
C SER A 275 7.09 -2.55 -6.00
N MET A 276 8.24 -2.70 -5.37
CA MET A 276 9.16 -1.58 -5.10
C MET A 276 9.87 -1.16 -6.37
N VAL A 277 9.85 0.13 -6.66
CA VAL A 277 10.54 0.74 -7.81
C VAL A 277 11.29 2.01 -7.40
N ILE A 278 12.26 2.43 -8.21
CA ILE A 278 13.11 3.61 -7.98
C ILE A 278 12.74 4.68 -9.00
N PRO A 279 12.15 5.83 -8.57
CA PRO A 279 11.91 6.97 -9.46
C PRO A 279 13.21 7.54 -10.07
N LYS A 280 13.17 8.00 -11.32
CA LYS A 280 14.34 8.60 -12.00
C LYS A 280 14.84 9.88 -11.33
N THR A 281 13.92 10.68 -10.82
CA THR A 281 14.21 11.96 -10.15
C THR A 281 14.17 11.82 -8.64
N ARG A 282 15.08 11.00 -8.10
CA ARG A 282 15.26 10.89 -6.65
C ARG A 282 16.04 12.07 -6.08
N LYS A 283 15.78 12.48 -4.85
CA LYS A 283 16.50 13.58 -4.18
C LYS A 283 17.87 13.17 -3.61
N THR A 284 18.06 11.90 -3.30
CA THR A 284 19.26 11.41 -2.62
C THR A 284 20.24 10.76 -3.57
N SER A 285 21.53 10.99 -3.33
CA SER A 285 22.63 10.29 -4.00
C SER A 285 22.89 8.87 -3.44
N ILE A 286 21.99 8.37 -2.58
CA ILE A 286 22.12 7.02 -2.04
C ILE A 286 21.75 6.05 -3.16
N THR A 287 22.75 5.38 -3.70
CA THR A 287 22.53 4.18 -4.49
C THR A 287 21.93 3.16 -3.51
N PRO A 288 20.71 2.63 -3.75
CA PRO A 288 20.17 1.58 -2.92
C PRO A 288 21.18 0.44 -2.90
N THR A 289 21.87 0.26 -1.77
CA THR A 289 22.74 -0.89 -1.60
C THR A 289 21.85 -2.12 -1.32
N PRO A 290 22.35 -3.34 -1.57
CA PRO A 290 21.60 -4.57 -1.33
C PRO A 290 20.97 -4.67 0.06
N SER A 291 21.56 -4.00 1.07
CA SER A 291 21.04 -3.91 2.43
C SER A 291 19.76 -3.10 2.53
N SER A 292 19.57 -2.05 1.71
CA SER A 292 18.44 -1.14 1.83
C SER A 292 17.11 -1.70 1.29
N THR A 293 17.18 -2.56 0.27
CA THR A 293 15.99 -3.25 -0.26
C THR A 293 15.78 -4.63 0.35
N THR A 294 16.81 -5.19 1.00
CA THR A 294 16.83 -6.59 1.44
C THR A 294 16.53 -6.77 2.92
N SER A 295 16.68 -5.75 3.74
CA SER A 295 16.32 -5.84 5.17
C SER A 295 14.80 -6.01 5.33
N CYS A 296 14.00 -5.42 4.44
CA CYS A 296 12.55 -5.63 4.42
C CYS A 296 12.16 -7.08 4.05
N ALA A 297 12.92 -7.74 3.15
CA ALA A 297 12.62 -9.09 2.68
C ALA A 297 13.17 -10.21 3.60
N ARG A 298 14.12 -9.90 4.47
CA ARG A 298 14.89 -10.92 5.23
C ARG A 298 14.17 -11.50 6.44
N LYS A 299 13.15 -10.84 7.01
CA LYS A 299 12.55 -11.21 8.31
C LYS A 299 11.06 -11.55 8.26
N TRP A 300 10.54 -11.91 7.11
CA TRP A 300 9.17 -12.42 7.06
C TRP A 300 9.20 -13.95 7.09
N PRO A 301 8.84 -14.61 8.22
CA PRO A 301 8.54 -16.04 8.17
C PRO A 301 7.27 -16.21 7.32
N PRO A 302 7.20 -17.23 6.46
CA PRO A 302 5.96 -17.57 5.77
C PRO A 302 4.86 -17.77 6.81
N PRO A 303 3.60 -17.39 6.51
CA PRO A 303 2.50 -17.70 7.40
C PRO A 303 2.48 -19.21 7.62
N THR A 304 2.66 -19.64 8.85
CA THR A 304 2.47 -21.05 9.25
C THR A 304 1.05 -21.43 8.89
N PRO A 305 0.83 -22.50 8.10
CA PRO A 305 -0.51 -23.01 7.87
C PRO A 305 -1.07 -23.41 9.23
N ARG A 306 -2.08 -22.72 9.71
CA ARG A 306 -2.83 -23.17 10.88
C ARG A 306 -3.69 -24.34 10.43
N ARG A 307 -3.49 -25.46 11.09
CA ARG A 307 -4.37 -26.64 11.01
C ARG A 307 -5.78 -26.30 11.47
#